data_e217d8e43ff0421ffa9cf60d2a38db74
#
_entry.id   e217d8e43ff0421ffa9cf60d2a38db74
#
_cell.length_a   1.000
_cell.length_b   1.000
_cell.length_c   1.000
_cell.angle_alpha   90.00
_cell.angle_beta   90.00
_cell.angle_gamma   90.00
#
_symmetry.space_group_name_H-M   'P 1'
#
loop_
_entity.id
_entity.type
_entity.pdbx_description
1 polymer ?
#
loop_
_entity_poly.entity_id
_entity_poly.type
_entity_poly.pdbx_seq_one_letter_code
_entity_poly.pdbx_strand_id
1 'polypeptide(L)'
;MSHANAALTPRARLRLAKLIVEQGWTYAAAAKMFMVCAKTAKKWADRYRAEGPAGMVDRSSRPHVSPTKTPTATVRRIVALRWRQRLGPLQIAGQIGIPASTVHAVLTRCRINRLSRIDRVTGEPLRRYEHPYPGSLIHVDVTKFANIPDGGGHKFLSQQQSKINARATARRTGERGNRYRPRIGIAFLHTVIDDYSRIAYAEVCTDEKAATAIGVLERATSWFAKHGVVVERVLSDNGSAYRSYAWRDACRALNITPKRTRPYRPQTNGKIERFHRTLADGWAYAQLYESTTERNTALPGWLHFYNHHRAHSALGGQPPVTRLTNLPGHHN
;
A
#
# COMPACT_ATOMS: atom_id res chain seq x y z
N MET A 1 4.98 -34.13 -0.94
CA MET A 1 5.13 -34.53 0.49
C MET A 1 3.85 -35.19 0.91
N SER A 2 3.89 -36.40 1.45
CA SER A 2 2.70 -37.06 1.98
C SER A 2 2.21 -36.30 3.21
N HIS A 3 0.91 -36.02 3.27
CA HIS A 3 0.30 -35.39 4.45
C HIS A 3 0.49 -36.30 5.66
N ALA A 4 0.75 -35.73 6.85
CA ALA A 4 0.97 -36.49 8.09
C ALA A 4 -0.18 -37.46 8.41
N ASN A 5 -1.42 -37.12 8.04
CA ASN A 5 -2.64 -37.91 8.23
C ASN A 5 -3.01 -38.76 7.01
N ALA A 6 -2.09 -38.98 6.06
CA ALA A 6 -2.36 -39.89 4.95
C ALA A 6 -2.53 -41.34 5.44
N ALA A 7 -3.59 -42.00 5.03
CA ALA A 7 -3.86 -43.40 5.37
C ALA A 7 -2.72 -44.37 5.04
N LEU A 8 -1.91 -44.02 4.02
CA LEU A 8 -0.72 -44.74 3.63
C LEU A 8 0.47 -43.77 3.44
N THR A 9 1.39 -43.77 4.35
CA THR A 9 2.71 -43.12 4.18
C THR A 9 3.57 -43.94 3.21
N PRO A 10 4.66 -43.41 2.63
CA PRO A 10 5.58 -44.20 1.78
C PRO A 10 6.07 -45.47 2.44
N ARG A 11 6.35 -45.45 3.74
CA ARG A 11 6.72 -46.65 4.52
C ARG A 11 5.56 -47.67 4.61
N ALA A 12 4.34 -47.22 4.86
CA ALA A 12 3.19 -48.11 4.90
C ALA A 12 2.86 -48.71 3.54
N ARG A 13 3.05 -47.96 2.45
CA ARG A 13 2.91 -48.42 1.07
C ARG A 13 3.93 -49.54 0.76
N LEU A 14 5.19 -49.31 1.19
CA LEU A 14 6.24 -50.33 1.01
C LEU A 14 5.93 -51.60 1.77
N ARG A 15 5.48 -51.52 3.02
CA ARG A 15 5.09 -52.69 3.82
C ARG A 15 3.92 -53.42 3.16
N LEU A 16 2.87 -52.72 2.76
CA LEU A 16 1.75 -53.27 2.06
C LEU A 16 2.16 -54.03 0.78
N ALA A 17 3.02 -53.36 -0.04
CA ALA A 17 3.47 -53.95 -1.29
C ALA A 17 4.34 -55.21 -1.09
N LYS A 18 5.21 -55.21 -0.09
CA LYS A 18 6.09 -56.34 0.27
C LYS A 18 5.26 -57.56 0.76
N LEU A 19 4.24 -57.32 1.61
CA LEU A 19 3.34 -58.40 2.04
C LEU A 19 2.72 -59.13 0.83
N ILE A 20 2.31 -58.37 -0.20
CA ILE A 20 1.67 -58.92 -1.39
C ILE A 20 2.68 -59.58 -2.32
N VAL A 21 3.83 -58.89 -2.61
CA VAL A 21 4.74 -59.31 -3.66
C VAL A 21 5.77 -60.33 -3.17
N GLU A 22 6.30 -60.16 -1.95
CA GLU A 22 7.32 -61.02 -1.37
C GLU A 22 6.75 -62.13 -0.51
N GLN A 23 5.61 -61.92 0.16
CA GLN A 23 5.05 -62.88 1.10
C GLN A 23 3.75 -63.54 0.57
N GLY A 24 3.33 -63.24 -0.66
CA GLY A 24 2.20 -63.93 -1.33
C GLY A 24 0.79 -63.60 -0.80
N TRP A 25 0.62 -62.53 -0.03
CA TRP A 25 -0.67 -62.13 0.51
C TRP A 25 -1.65 -61.75 -0.61
N THR A 26 -2.93 -62.09 -0.41
CA THR A 26 -3.97 -61.62 -1.33
C THR A 26 -4.18 -60.11 -1.20
N TYR A 27 -4.58 -59.43 -2.28
CA TYR A 27 -4.91 -58.00 -2.25
C TYR A 27 -5.98 -57.65 -1.21
N ALA A 28 -6.97 -58.54 -1.02
CA ALA A 28 -8.04 -58.35 -0.05
C ALA A 28 -7.53 -58.41 1.41
N ALA A 29 -6.71 -59.39 1.73
CA ALA A 29 -6.15 -59.56 3.08
C ALA A 29 -5.24 -58.38 3.45
N ALA A 30 -4.33 -57.99 2.56
CA ALA A 30 -3.43 -56.86 2.74
C ALA A 30 -4.22 -55.51 2.83
N ALA A 31 -5.25 -55.33 1.98
CA ALA A 31 -6.09 -54.14 2.02
C ALA A 31 -6.82 -54.00 3.35
N LYS A 32 -7.35 -55.09 3.89
CA LYS A 32 -8.04 -55.12 5.20
C LYS A 32 -7.08 -54.71 6.32
N MET A 33 -5.87 -55.25 6.33
CA MET A 33 -4.83 -54.91 7.35
C MET A 33 -4.44 -53.47 7.34
N PHE A 34 -4.35 -52.82 6.19
CA PHE A 34 -3.98 -51.40 6.05
C PHE A 34 -5.17 -50.44 5.94
N MET A 35 -6.39 -50.92 6.15
CA MET A 35 -7.66 -50.16 6.09
C MET A 35 -7.80 -49.39 4.75
N VAL A 36 -7.48 -50.03 3.64
CA VAL A 36 -7.64 -49.50 2.28
C VAL A 36 -8.46 -50.44 1.39
N CYS A 37 -8.88 -49.98 0.22
CA CYS A 37 -9.54 -50.88 -0.72
C CYS A 37 -8.54 -51.75 -1.47
N ALA A 38 -8.99 -52.93 -1.94
CA ALA A 38 -8.19 -53.90 -2.70
C ALA A 38 -7.56 -53.27 -3.97
N LYS A 39 -8.25 -52.31 -4.61
CA LYS A 39 -7.72 -51.54 -5.75
C LYS A 39 -6.49 -50.73 -5.38
N THR A 40 -6.47 -50.15 -4.18
CA THR A 40 -5.31 -49.42 -3.66
C THR A 40 -4.15 -50.35 -3.34
N ALA A 41 -4.44 -51.52 -2.74
CA ALA A 41 -3.43 -52.53 -2.48
C ALA A 41 -2.78 -53.03 -3.79
N LYS A 42 -3.59 -53.34 -4.79
CA LYS A 42 -3.12 -53.72 -6.13
C LYS A 42 -2.23 -52.62 -6.74
N LYS A 43 -2.68 -51.37 -6.71
CA LYS A 43 -1.89 -50.25 -7.25
C LYS A 43 -0.49 -50.16 -6.67
N TRP A 44 -0.32 -50.35 -5.36
CA TRP A 44 0.98 -50.24 -4.72
C TRP A 44 1.83 -51.49 -4.95
N ALA A 45 1.21 -52.66 -5.01
CA ALA A 45 1.91 -53.90 -5.39
C ALA A 45 2.44 -53.81 -6.83
N ASP A 46 1.62 -53.34 -7.78
CA ASP A 46 2.03 -53.20 -9.20
C ASP A 46 3.16 -52.16 -9.33
N ARG A 47 3.14 -51.07 -8.59
CA ARG A 47 4.24 -50.08 -8.57
C ARG A 47 5.52 -50.66 -7.97
N TYR A 48 5.38 -51.49 -6.93
CA TYR A 48 6.52 -52.11 -6.32
C TYR A 48 7.20 -53.12 -7.28
N ARG A 49 6.38 -53.89 -8.04
CA ARG A 49 6.92 -54.80 -9.08
C ARG A 49 7.67 -54.06 -10.17
N ALA A 50 7.14 -52.89 -10.58
CA ALA A 50 7.72 -52.10 -11.68
C ALA A 50 8.93 -51.28 -11.29
N GLU A 51 8.98 -50.69 -10.08
CA GLU A 51 9.91 -49.61 -9.70
C GLU A 51 10.61 -49.89 -8.35
N GLY A 52 10.27 -50.98 -7.69
CA GLY A 52 10.79 -51.28 -6.36
C GLY A 52 10.40 -50.26 -5.30
N PRO A 53 11.19 -50.06 -4.26
CA PRO A 53 10.96 -49.10 -3.19
C PRO A 53 10.80 -47.66 -3.67
N ALA A 54 11.45 -47.28 -4.78
CA ALA A 54 11.37 -45.93 -5.36
C ALA A 54 9.93 -45.58 -5.86
N GLY A 55 9.14 -46.58 -6.25
CA GLY A 55 7.75 -46.40 -6.68
C GLY A 55 6.77 -45.98 -5.57
N MET A 56 7.21 -45.97 -4.30
CA MET A 56 6.34 -45.69 -3.16
C MET A 56 6.11 -44.19 -2.89
N VAL A 57 6.88 -43.33 -3.54
CA VAL A 57 6.69 -41.85 -3.42
C VAL A 57 5.48 -41.35 -4.18
N ASP A 58 4.98 -40.19 -3.77
CA ASP A 58 3.89 -39.53 -4.46
C ASP A 58 4.33 -39.05 -5.84
N ARG A 59 3.50 -39.31 -6.84
CA ARG A 59 3.66 -38.77 -8.19
C ARG A 59 2.76 -37.54 -8.37
N SER A 60 3.19 -36.63 -9.23
CA SER A 60 2.36 -35.49 -9.62
C SER A 60 1.01 -35.98 -10.19
N SER A 61 -0.08 -35.42 -9.67
CA SER A 61 -1.42 -35.64 -10.22
C SER A 61 -1.75 -34.73 -11.43
N ARG A 62 -0.78 -33.89 -11.83
CA ARG A 62 -0.99 -33.01 -12.99
C ARG A 62 -1.12 -33.82 -14.27
N PRO A 63 -2.15 -33.55 -15.10
CA PRO A 63 -2.26 -34.16 -16.41
C PRO A 63 -1.02 -33.81 -17.26
N HIS A 64 -0.52 -34.79 -18.01
CA HIS A 64 0.57 -34.57 -18.97
C HIS A 64 0.14 -33.65 -20.12
N VAL A 65 -1.13 -33.75 -20.52
CA VAL A 65 -1.73 -32.91 -21.57
C VAL A 65 -2.88 -32.12 -20.99
N SER A 66 -2.94 -30.85 -21.29
CA SER A 66 -4.04 -29.94 -20.93
C SER A 66 -4.52 -29.22 -22.21
N PRO A 67 -5.53 -29.76 -22.92
CA PRO A 67 -5.98 -29.24 -24.23
C PRO A 67 -6.44 -27.76 -24.14
N THR A 68 -7.01 -27.36 -23.02
CA THR A 68 -7.51 -25.99 -22.80
C THR A 68 -6.46 -25.00 -22.31
N LYS A 69 -5.20 -25.43 -22.19
CA LYS A 69 -4.10 -24.55 -21.77
C LYS A 69 -3.82 -23.51 -22.84
N THR A 70 -3.80 -22.24 -22.43
CA THR A 70 -3.42 -21.13 -23.33
C THR A 70 -2.06 -21.42 -24.00
N PRO A 71 -1.96 -21.37 -25.35
CA PRO A 71 -0.72 -21.63 -26.06
C PRO A 71 0.42 -20.72 -25.60
N THR A 72 1.64 -21.25 -25.56
CA THR A 72 2.82 -20.49 -25.11
C THR A 72 3.07 -19.22 -25.93
N ALA A 73 2.81 -19.25 -27.23
CA ALA A 73 2.92 -18.07 -28.10
C ALA A 73 1.96 -16.96 -27.65
N THR A 74 0.70 -17.31 -27.36
CA THR A 74 -0.31 -16.38 -26.84
C THR A 74 0.11 -15.81 -25.47
N VAL A 75 0.62 -16.67 -24.56
CA VAL A 75 1.13 -16.22 -23.25
C VAL A 75 2.27 -15.20 -23.45
N ARG A 76 3.23 -15.48 -24.33
CA ARG A 76 4.34 -14.56 -24.65
C ARG A 76 3.82 -13.22 -25.18
N ARG A 77 2.82 -13.25 -26.06
CA ARG A 77 2.21 -12.02 -26.63
C ARG A 77 1.50 -11.20 -25.55
N ILE A 78 0.73 -11.85 -24.66
CA ILE A 78 0.09 -11.18 -23.51
C ILE A 78 1.13 -10.50 -22.62
N VAL A 79 2.19 -11.22 -22.27
CA VAL A 79 3.27 -10.70 -21.41
C VAL A 79 3.99 -9.54 -22.11
N ALA A 80 4.28 -9.65 -23.39
CA ALA A 80 4.94 -8.57 -24.15
C ALA A 80 4.09 -7.29 -24.19
N LEU A 81 2.79 -7.39 -24.45
CA LEU A 81 1.88 -6.24 -24.44
C LEU A 81 1.77 -5.62 -23.03
N ARG A 82 1.73 -6.46 -22.01
CA ARG A 82 1.73 -6.00 -20.62
C ARG A 82 2.99 -5.21 -20.26
N TRP A 83 4.16 -5.71 -20.65
CA TRP A 83 5.44 -5.07 -20.35
C TRP A 83 5.73 -3.84 -21.20
N ARG A 84 5.49 -3.92 -22.50
CA ARG A 84 5.85 -2.84 -23.44
C ARG A 84 4.84 -1.68 -23.41
N GLN A 85 3.54 -2.02 -23.41
CA GLN A 85 2.45 -1.02 -23.53
C GLN A 85 1.69 -0.82 -22.22
N ARG A 86 1.95 -1.63 -21.18
CA ARG A 86 1.30 -1.55 -19.86
C ARG A 86 -0.22 -1.58 -19.89
N LEU A 87 -0.76 -2.34 -20.84
CA LEU A 87 -2.19 -2.46 -21.06
C LEU A 87 -2.86 -3.29 -19.98
N GLY A 88 -4.13 -2.97 -19.69
CA GLY A 88 -5.01 -3.77 -18.84
C GLY A 88 -5.49 -5.04 -19.54
N PRO A 89 -6.07 -6.02 -18.78
CA PRO A 89 -6.57 -7.26 -19.38
C PRO A 89 -7.58 -7.05 -20.50
N LEU A 90 -8.48 -6.10 -20.38
CA LEU A 90 -9.50 -5.78 -21.39
C LEU A 90 -8.87 -5.25 -22.69
N GLN A 91 -7.90 -4.36 -22.57
CA GLN A 91 -7.19 -3.78 -23.72
C GLN A 91 -6.36 -4.83 -24.47
N ILE A 92 -5.66 -5.71 -23.70
CA ILE A 92 -4.91 -6.81 -24.30
C ILE A 92 -5.88 -7.79 -25.01
N ALA A 93 -7.00 -8.11 -24.37
CA ALA A 93 -8.03 -8.99 -24.94
C ALA A 93 -8.53 -8.48 -26.29
N GLY A 94 -8.83 -7.18 -26.38
CA GLY A 94 -9.25 -6.55 -27.63
C GLY A 94 -8.19 -6.59 -28.75
N GLN A 95 -6.89 -6.49 -28.38
CA GLN A 95 -5.81 -6.53 -29.39
C GLN A 95 -5.50 -7.93 -29.92
N ILE A 96 -5.75 -8.98 -29.16
CA ILE A 96 -5.36 -10.35 -29.54
C ILE A 96 -6.54 -11.29 -29.75
N GLY A 97 -7.77 -10.80 -29.59
CA GLY A 97 -8.99 -11.55 -29.88
C GLY A 97 -9.29 -12.71 -28.93
N ILE A 98 -8.93 -12.58 -27.63
CA ILE A 98 -9.21 -13.61 -26.61
C ILE A 98 -9.97 -13.03 -25.42
N PRO A 99 -10.69 -13.84 -24.62
CA PRO A 99 -11.41 -13.33 -23.44
C PRO A 99 -10.51 -12.64 -22.42
N ALA A 100 -10.98 -11.52 -21.87
CA ALA A 100 -10.25 -10.76 -20.84
C ALA A 100 -9.97 -11.59 -19.58
N SER A 101 -10.85 -12.54 -19.23
CA SER A 101 -10.65 -13.50 -18.14
C SER A 101 -9.43 -14.40 -18.37
N THR A 102 -9.23 -14.87 -19.59
CA THR A 102 -8.04 -15.65 -19.99
C THR A 102 -6.78 -14.83 -19.87
N VAL A 103 -6.80 -13.57 -20.36
CA VAL A 103 -5.68 -12.63 -20.21
C VAL A 103 -5.37 -12.42 -18.72
N HIS A 104 -6.38 -12.14 -17.90
CA HIS A 104 -6.20 -11.93 -16.46
C HIS A 104 -5.60 -13.17 -15.77
N ALA A 105 -6.09 -14.37 -16.10
CA ALA A 105 -5.56 -15.62 -15.56
C ALA A 105 -4.08 -15.84 -15.92
N VAL A 106 -3.68 -15.52 -17.16
CA VAL A 106 -2.28 -15.56 -17.61
C VAL A 106 -1.44 -14.56 -16.82
N LEU A 107 -1.88 -13.29 -16.73
CA LEU A 107 -1.16 -12.25 -15.99
C LEU A 107 -1.01 -12.58 -14.51
N THR A 108 -2.01 -13.22 -13.91
CA THR A 108 -1.97 -13.67 -12.50
C THR A 108 -0.95 -14.79 -12.31
N ARG A 109 -0.93 -15.80 -13.19
CA ARG A 109 0.08 -16.87 -13.16
C ARG A 109 1.49 -16.32 -13.32
N CYS A 110 1.68 -15.30 -14.17
CA CYS A 110 2.96 -14.63 -14.37
C CYS A 110 3.28 -13.60 -13.26
N ARG A 111 2.41 -13.39 -12.27
CA ARG A 111 2.55 -12.42 -11.16
C ARG A 111 2.70 -10.96 -11.61
N ILE A 112 2.15 -10.60 -12.77
CA ILE A 112 2.18 -9.24 -13.37
C ILE A 112 0.77 -8.66 -13.58
N ASN A 113 -0.22 -9.17 -12.88
CA ASN A 113 -1.63 -8.78 -13.02
C ASN A 113 -1.92 -7.35 -12.49
N ARG A 114 -1.11 -6.81 -11.56
CA ARG A 114 -1.32 -5.49 -10.94
C ARG A 114 -0.35 -4.45 -11.49
N LEU A 115 -0.85 -3.50 -12.28
CA LEU A 115 -0.07 -2.33 -12.74
C LEU A 115 0.34 -1.38 -11.61
N SER A 116 -0.38 -1.38 -10.50
CA SER A 116 -0.02 -0.58 -9.32
C SER A 116 1.27 -1.01 -8.62
N ARG A 117 1.87 -2.11 -9.06
CA ARG A 117 3.16 -2.60 -8.55
C ARG A 117 4.35 -2.26 -9.45
N ILE A 118 4.10 -1.59 -10.55
CA ILE A 118 5.12 -1.20 -11.54
C ILE A 118 5.03 0.29 -11.81
N ASP A 119 6.18 0.93 -11.92
CA ASP A 119 6.28 2.27 -12.46
C ASP A 119 5.81 2.26 -13.93
N ARG A 120 4.81 3.08 -14.26
CA ARG A 120 4.24 3.09 -15.61
C ARG A 120 5.19 3.65 -16.66
N VAL A 121 6.13 4.49 -16.26
CA VAL A 121 7.10 5.12 -17.18
C VAL A 121 8.28 4.20 -17.43
N THR A 122 8.89 3.67 -16.37
CA THR A 122 10.11 2.86 -16.48
C THR A 122 9.85 1.36 -16.59
N GLY A 123 8.69 0.87 -16.12
CA GLY A 123 8.39 -0.58 -16.03
C GLY A 123 9.05 -1.26 -14.83
N GLU A 124 9.80 -0.54 -14.00
CA GLU A 124 10.45 -1.10 -12.83
C GLU A 124 9.45 -1.45 -11.73
N PRO A 125 9.67 -2.52 -10.96
CA PRO A 125 8.85 -2.82 -9.80
C PRO A 125 8.90 -1.68 -8.79
N LEU A 126 7.72 -1.22 -8.35
CA LEU A 126 7.62 -0.27 -7.26
C LEU A 126 8.04 -0.96 -5.97
N ARG A 127 9.22 -0.66 -5.49
CA ARG A 127 9.70 -1.16 -4.21
C ARG A 127 8.96 -0.43 -3.10
N ARG A 128 8.11 -1.14 -2.37
CA ARG A 128 7.58 -0.64 -1.10
C ARG A 128 8.71 -0.76 -0.09
N TYR A 129 9.27 0.37 0.30
CA TYR A 129 10.20 0.43 1.40
C TYR A 129 9.47 0.93 2.66
N GLU A 130 9.90 0.48 3.78
CA GLU A 130 9.52 0.99 5.09
C GLU A 130 10.80 1.15 5.89
N HIS A 131 10.97 2.29 6.51
CA HIS A 131 12.12 2.53 7.39
C HIS A 131 11.99 1.67 8.65
N PRO A 132 13.10 1.30 9.31
CA PRO A 132 13.10 0.24 10.32
C PRO A 132 12.48 0.63 11.66
N TYR A 133 12.40 1.94 11.98
CA TYR A 133 11.88 2.45 13.26
C TYR A 133 11.32 3.88 13.13
N PRO A 134 10.50 4.32 14.10
CA PRO A 134 9.98 5.68 14.13
C PRO A 134 11.08 6.72 14.13
N GLY A 135 10.92 7.79 13.35
CA GLY A 135 11.89 8.88 13.23
C GLY A 135 13.04 8.64 12.27
N SER A 136 13.29 7.39 11.84
CA SER A 136 14.32 7.10 10.82
C SER A 136 14.12 7.87 9.53
N LEU A 137 12.87 8.14 9.15
CA LEU A 137 12.49 9.02 8.05
C LEU A 137 11.11 9.61 8.29
N ILE A 138 10.99 10.92 8.21
CA ILE A 138 9.69 11.60 8.08
C ILE A 138 9.50 12.11 6.67
N HIS A 139 8.26 12.17 6.21
CA HIS A 139 7.88 12.82 4.95
C HIS A 139 7.25 14.17 5.25
N VAL A 140 7.58 15.17 4.47
CA VAL A 140 6.98 16.52 4.54
C VAL A 140 6.39 16.91 3.20
N ASP A 141 5.23 17.54 3.22
CA ASP A 141 4.58 18.04 2.02
C ASP A 141 3.53 19.11 2.36
N VAL A 142 3.10 19.87 1.36
CA VAL A 142 2.05 20.89 1.50
C VAL A 142 0.90 20.56 0.56
N THR A 143 -0.30 20.47 1.11
CA THR A 143 -1.52 20.38 0.31
C THR A 143 -2.37 21.64 0.47
N LYS A 144 -3.14 21.96 -0.57
CA LYS A 144 -3.90 23.20 -0.66
C LYS A 144 -5.39 22.92 -0.65
N PHE A 145 -6.12 23.65 0.17
CA PHE A 145 -7.56 23.60 0.21
C PHE A 145 -8.16 24.99 -0.04
N ALA A 146 -9.18 25.07 -0.88
CA ALA A 146 -9.93 26.30 -1.02
C ALA A 146 -10.52 26.71 0.33
N ASN A 147 -10.45 27.99 0.66
CA ASN A 147 -11.13 28.53 1.83
C ASN A 147 -12.65 28.47 1.64
N ILE A 148 -13.36 28.27 2.74
CA ILE A 148 -14.82 28.19 2.78
C ILE A 148 -15.35 29.57 3.16
N PRO A 149 -16.28 30.17 2.38
CA PRO A 149 -16.89 31.42 2.76
C PRO A 149 -17.71 31.30 4.05
N ASP A 150 -17.79 32.36 4.83
CA ASP A 150 -18.67 32.40 5.99
C ASP A 150 -20.13 32.21 5.52
N GLY A 151 -20.87 31.38 6.24
CA GLY A 151 -22.21 30.95 5.86
C GLY A 151 -22.20 29.84 4.79
N GLY A 152 -21.03 29.25 4.51
CA GLY A 152 -20.90 28.05 3.70
C GLY A 152 -20.63 28.24 2.21
N GLY A 153 -20.21 27.18 1.57
CA GLY A 153 -19.82 27.12 0.16
C GLY A 153 -20.86 26.43 -0.74
N HIS A 154 -20.50 26.27 -2.00
CA HIS A 154 -21.35 25.69 -3.05
C HIS A 154 -21.73 24.21 -2.87
N LYS A 155 -21.16 23.52 -1.91
CA LYS A 155 -21.47 22.11 -1.65
C LYS A 155 -22.83 21.88 -0.97
N PHE A 156 -23.35 22.89 -0.27
CA PHE A 156 -24.67 22.82 0.37
C PHE A 156 -25.55 24.07 0.15
N LEU A 157 -25.01 25.10 -0.49
CA LEU A 157 -25.75 26.27 -0.90
C LEU A 157 -25.88 26.34 -2.42
N SER A 158 -26.85 27.15 -2.92
CA SER A 158 -26.88 27.47 -4.33
C SER A 158 -25.59 28.16 -4.78
N GLN A 159 -25.20 28.02 -6.05
CA GLN A 159 -24.04 28.74 -6.59
C GLN A 159 -24.14 30.26 -6.41
N GLN A 160 -25.34 30.80 -6.52
CA GLN A 160 -25.57 32.21 -6.36
C GLN A 160 -25.32 32.66 -4.91
N GLN A 161 -25.89 31.96 -3.91
CA GLN A 161 -25.67 32.26 -2.51
C GLN A 161 -24.22 32.09 -2.10
N SER A 162 -23.57 31.00 -2.57
CA SER A 162 -22.15 30.79 -2.32
C SER A 162 -21.26 31.91 -2.88
N LYS A 163 -21.59 32.46 -4.05
CA LYS A 163 -20.88 33.63 -4.60
C LYS A 163 -21.11 34.90 -3.75
N ILE A 164 -22.30 35.09 -3.23
CA ILE A 164 -22.59 36.22 -2.32
C ILE A 164 -21.76 36.10 -1.05
N ASN A 165 -21.80 34.93 -0.39
CA ASN A 165 -21.01 34.64 0.80
C ASN A 165 -19.51 34.81 0.54
N ALA A 166 -18.99 34.30 -0.57
CA ALA A 166 -17.59 34.43 -0.94
C ALA A 166 -17.17 35.91 -1.14
N ARG A 167 -18.03 36.73 -1.73
CA ARG A 167 -17.75 38.17 -1.90
C ARG A 167 -17.78 38.89 -0.55
N ALA A 168 -18.74 38.60 0.32
CA ALA A 168 -18.86 39.19 1.65
C ALA A 168 -17.63 38.81 2.51
N THR A 169 -17.28 37.54 2.59
CA THR A 169 -16.12 37.05 3.31
C THR A 169 -14.81 37.65 2.76
N ALA A 170 -14.64 37.69 1.43
CA ALA A 170 -13.46 38.27 0.79
C ALA A 170 -13.30 39.77 1.05
N ARG A 171 -14.41 40.54 1.15
CA ARG A 171 -14.35 41.96 1.53
C ARG A 171 -13.86 42.15 2.96
N ARG A 172 -14.19 41.25 3.87
CA ARG A 172 -13.85 41.32 5.29
C ARG A 172 -12.43 40.80 5.57
N THR A 173 -12.02 39.69 4.96
CA THR A 173 -10.81 38.95 5.31
C THR A 173 -9.85 38.78 4.16
N GLY A 174 -10.27 39.11 2.93
CA GLY A 174 -9.58 38.68 1.72
C GLY A 174 -8.33 39.48 1.40
N GLU A 175 -7.35 38.80 0.84
CA GLU A 175 -6.21 39.43 0.19
C GLU A 175 -6.64 40.12 -1.10
N ARG A 176 -6.06 41.28 -1.37
CA ARG A 176 -6.24 41.96 -2.66
C ARG A 176 -5.43 41.22 -3.73
N GLY A 177 -6.12 40.70 -4.74
CA GLY A 177 -5.46 40.11 -5.90
C GLY A 177 -4.89 41.18 -6.85
N ASN A 178 -4.17 40.78 -7.89
CA ASN A 178 -3.50 41.63 -8.87
C ASN A 178 -4.43 42.67 -9.58
N ARG A 179 -5.77 42.52 -9.45
CA ARG A 179 -6.79 43.44 -10.00
C ARG A 179 -7.62 44.13 -8.90
N TYR A 180 -7.05 44.30 -7.72
CA TYR A 180 -7.71 44.89 -6.55
C TYR A 180 -9.04 44.24 -6.11
N ARG A 181 -9.32 43.02 -6.58
CA ARG A 181 -10.51 42.25 -6.18
C ARG A 181 -10.12 41.33 -5.01
N PRO A 182 -10.76 41.49 -3.85
CA PRO A 182 -10.48 40.61 -2.72
C PRO A 182 -10.90 39.18 -3.03
N ARG A 183 -10.15 38.21 -2.52
CA ARG A 183 -10.43 36.77 -2.65
C ARG A 183 -10.39 36.13 -1.28
N ILE A 184 -11.15 35.06 -1.10
CA ILE A 184 -11.13 34.30 0.15
C ILE A 184 -9.85 33.46 0.34
N GLY A 185 -9.00 33.39 -0.68
CA GLY A 185 -7.70 32.74 -0.59
C GLY A 185 -7.72 31.22 -0.53
N ILE A 186 -6.61 30.66 -0.13
CA ILE A 186 -6.35 29.21 -0.04
C ILE A 186 -5.70 28.95 1.33
N ALA A 187 -6.08 27.87 1.97
CA ALA A 187 -5.41 27.33 3.14
C ALA A 187 -4.27 26.39 2.71
N PHE A 188 -3.08 26.60 3.24
CA PHE A 188 -1.92 25.76 3.02
C PHE A 188 -1.76 24.82 4.22
N LEU A 189 -2.04 23.55 4.01
CA LEU A 189 -1.87 22.55 5.05
C LEU A 189 -0.50 21.91 4.92
N HIS A 190 0.38 22.22 5.84
CA HIS A 190 1.68 21.56 5.97
C HIS A 190 1.51 20.29 6.77
N THR A 191 2.07 19.22 6.26
CA THR A 191 1.93 17.88 6.83
C THR A 191 3.28 17.20 7.01
N VAL A 192 3.42 16.46 8.09
CA VAL A 192 4.60 15.68 8.42
C VAL A 192 4.13 14.30 8.87
N ILE A 193 4.60 13.23 8.25
CA ILE A 193 4.24 11.86 8.60
C ILE A 193 5.48 10.98 8.75
N ASP A 194 5.55 10.21 9.81
CA ASP A 194 6.61 9.22 9.99
C ASP A 194 6.45 8.02 9.04
N ASP A 195 7.57 7.61 8.44
CA ASP A 195 7.60 6.53 7.45
C ASP A 195 7.23 5.16 8.05
N TYR A 196 7.65 4.88 9.26
CA TYR A 196 7.44 3.60 9.92
C TYR A 196 6.09 3.52 10.64
N SER A 197 5.84 4.42 11.58
CA SER A 197 4.65 4.38 12.44
C SER A 197 3.40 4.92 11.77
N ARG A 198 3.53 5.78 10.75
CA ARG A 198 2.45 6.55 10.13
C ARG A 198 1.84 7.62 11.04
N ILE A 199 2.44 7.88 12.20
CA ILE A 199 1.99 8.99 13.05
C ILE A 199 2.19 10.31 12.30
N ALA A 200 1.21 11.19 12.38
CA ALA A 200 1.18 12.39 11.57
C ALA A 200 0.97 13.66 12.39
N TYR A 201 1.66 14.71 11.98
CA TYR A 201 1.48 16.07 12.43
C TYR A 201 1.03 16.92 11.23
N ALA A 202 0.12 17.85 11.45
CA ALA A 202 -0.28 18.80 10.41
C ALA A 202 -0.77 20.10 11.02
N GLU A 203 -0.54 21.20 10.30
CA GLU A 203 -1.04 22.53 10.67
C GLU A 203 -1.40 23.37 9.43
N VAL A 204 -2.39 24.21 9.58
CA VAL A 204 -2.81 25.16 8.55
C VAL A 204 -1.96 26.40 8.65
N CYS A 205 -1.33 26.78 7.55
CA CYS A 205 -0.50 27.97 7.43
C CYS A 205 -1.05 28.92 6.35
N THR A 206 -0.49 30.11 6.29
CA THR A 206 -0.90 31.17 5.33
C THR A 206 -0.21 31.03 3.97
N ASP A 207 0.94 30.34 3.91
CA ASP A 207 1.70 30.17 2.68
C ASP A 207 2.53 28.86 2.69
N GLU A 208 3.24 28.60 1.59
CA GLU A 208 4.17 27.49 1.42
C GLU A 208 5.64 27.93 1.29
N LYS A 209 5.98 29.09 1.84
CA LYS A 209 7.35 29.65 1.78
C LYS A 209 8.33 28.86 2.65
N ALA A 210 9.62 29.01 2.36
CA ALA A 210 10.67 28.30 3.09
C ALA A 210 10.64 28.59 4.60
N ALA A 211 10.44 29.84 5.00
CA ALA A 211 10.37 30.21 6.42
C ALA A 211 9.20 29.49 7.14
N THR A 212 8.03 29.43 6.50
CA THR A 212 6.87 28.74 7.02
C THR A 212 7.13 27.23 7.13
N ALA A 213 7.69 26.61 6.08
CA ALA A 213 8.02 25.18 6.09
C ALA A 213 9.08 24.83 7.17
N ILE A 214 10.04 25.70 7.40
CA ILE A 214 11.05 25.56 8.48
C ILE A 214 10.38 25.60 9.85
N GLY A 215 9.56 26.62 10.12
CA GLY A 215 8.86 26.72 11.40
C GLY A 215 7.93 25.53 11.66
N VAL A 216 7.30 24.98 10.61
CA VAL A 216 6.51 23.74 10.70
C VAL A 216 7.42 22.55 11.05
N LEU A 217 8.59 22.41 10.42
CA LEU A 217 9.52 21.32 10.72
C LEU A 217 9.99 21.38 12.19
N GLU A 218 10.31 22.56 12.69
CA GLU A 218 10.74 22.77 14.09
C GLU A 218 9.63 22.35 15.08
N ARG A 219 8.41 22.81 14.85
CA ARG A 219 7.26 22.42 15.69
C ARG A 219 6.93 20.93 15.59
N ALA A 220 6.97 20.39 14.38
CA ALA A 220 6.75 18.97 14.17
C ALA A 220 7.81 18.11 14.86
N THR A 221 9.09 18.44 14.76
CA THR A 221 10.17 17.70 15.43
C THR A 221 10.04 17.77 16.96
N SER A 222 9.70 18.94 17.49
CA SER A 222 9.39 19.09 18.92
C SER A 222 8.18 18.24 19.34
N TRP A 223 7.14 18.18 18.50
CA TRP A 223 5.98 17.33 18.74
C TRP A 223 6.33 15.84 18.68
N PHE A 224 7.14 15.39 17.70
CA PHE A 224 7.64 14.03 17.62
C PHE A 224 8.46 13.64 18.84
N ALA A 225 9.33 14.55 19.31
CA ALA A 225 10.16 14.33 20.52
C ALA A 225 9.29 14.10 21.77
N LYS A 226 8.17 14.82 21.92
CA LYS A 226 7.20 14.57 23.02
C LYS A 226 6.56 13.17 22.98
N HIS A 227 6.59 12.52 21.81
CA HIS A 227 6.15 11.14 21.61
C HIS A 227 7.31 10.14 21.64
N GLY A 228 8.50 10.56 22.10
CA GLY A 228 9.68 9.72 22.19
C GLY A 228 10.37 9.45 20.84
N VAL A 229 10.01 10.16 19.76
CA VAL A 229 10.52 9.93 18.42
C VAL A 229 11.61 10.97 18.09
N VAL A 230 12.83 10.50 17.86
CA VAL A 230 13.94 11.33 17.36
C VAL A 230 13.99 11.26 15.84
N VAL A 231 13.89 12.41 15.19
CA VAL A 231 13.86 12.49 13.71
C VAL A 231 15.30 12.55 13.17
N GLU A 232 15.67 11.59 12.31
CA GLU A 232 16.99 11.53 11.68
C GLU A 232 17.00 12.09 10.26
N ARG A 233 15.96 11.85 9.49
CA ARG A 233 15.90 12.22 8.07
C ARG A 233 14.53 12.78 7.72
N VAL A 234 14.52 13.73 6.78
CA VAL A 234 13.30 14.29 6.21
C VAL A 234 13.30 14.13 4.70
N LEU A 235 12.23 13.57 4.16
CA LEU A 235 11.98 13.45 2.71
C LEU A 235 10.94 14.49 2.29
N SER A 236 11.31 15.33 1.34
CA SER A 236 10.43 16.29 0.69
C SER A 236 10.34 16.05 -0.82
N ASP A 237 9.41 16.69 -1.47
CA ASP A 237 9.42 16.87 -2.91
C ASP A 237 10.53 17.86 -3.36
N ASN A 238 10.48 18.27 -4.64
CA ASN A 238 11.41 19.26 -5.20
C ASN A 238 10.83 20.68 -5.19
N GLY A 239 9.86 20.99 -4.33
CA GLY A 239 9.31 22.34 -4.15
C GLY A 239 10.37 23.39 -3.80
N SER A 240 10.14 24.64 -4.17
CA SER A 240 11.09 25.73 -4.00
C SER A 240 11.51 25.95 -2.54
N ALA A 241 10.57 25.79 -1.59
CA ALA A 241 10.83 25.90 -0.16
C ALA A 241 11.88 24.89 0.29
N TYR A 242 11.75 23.63 -0.10
CA TYR A 242 12.64 22.51 0.29
C TYR A 242 13.98 22.49 -0.49
N ARG A 243 14.09 23.31 -1.53
CA ARG A 243 15.35 23.49 -2.28
C ARG A 243 16.20 24.63 -1.75
N SER A 244 15.66 25.47 -0.87
CA SER A 244 16.33 26.64 -0.34
C SER A 244 17.53 26.30 0.55
N TYR A 245 18.49 27.19 0.58
CA TYR A 245 19.62 27.10 1.53
C TYR A 245 19.11 27.15 2.97
N ALA A 246 18.16 28.03 3.28
CA ALA A 246 17.56 28.17 4.60
C ALA A 246 16.98 26.86 5.12
N TRP A 247 16.26 26.10 4.27
CA TRP A 247 15.74 24.76 4.62
C TRP A 247 16.87 23.80 4.99
N ARG A 248 17.94 23.77 4.18
CA ARG A 248 19.08 22.88 4.42
C ARG A 248 19.79 23.23 5.74
N ASP A 249 19.94 24.51 6.02
CA ASP A 249 20.62 25.00 7.23
C ASP A 249 19.75 24.72 8.48
N ALA A 250 18.44 24.91 8.40
CA ALA A 250 17.49 24.51 9.44
C ALA A 250 17.53 22.98 9.71
N CYS A 251 17.54 22.16 8.69
CA CYS A 251 17.70 20.70 8.86
C CYS A 251 19.02 20.36 9.57
N ARG A 252 20.13 21.04 9.20
CA ARG A 252 21.43 20.85 9.85
C ARG A 252 21.39 21.25 11.33
N ALA A 253 20.78 22.38 11.65
CA ALA A 253 20.63 22.86 13.03
C ALA A 253 19.81 21.88 13.90
N LEU A 254 18.85 21.18 13.31
CA LEU A 254 18.04 20.15 13.95
C LEU A 254 18.70 18.75 13.94
N ASN A 255 19.92 18.59 13.41
CA ASN A 255 20.59 17.30 13.17
C ASN A 255 19.80 16.34 12.27
N ILE A 256 19.01 16.87 11.34
CA ILE A 256 18.17 16.10 10.40
C ILE A 256 18.82 16.10 9.01
N THR A 257 18.95 14.92 8.41
CA THR A 257 19.47 14.79 7.05
C THR A 257 18.35 15.00 6.03
N PRO A 258 18.37 16.09 5.22
CA PRO A 258 17.36 16.30 4.19
C PRO A 258 17.57 15.36 2.99
N LYS A 259 16.47 14.74 2.54
CA LYS A 259 16.36 13.93 1.32
C LYS A 259 15.31 14.54 0.42
N ARG A 260 15.46 14.35 -0.88
CA ARG A 260 14.46 14.78 -1.87
C ARG A 260 14.05 13.63 -2.77
N THR A 261 12.80 13.65 -3.22
CA THR A 261 12.32 12.68 -4.22
C THR A 261 13.13 12.82 -5.51
N ARG A 262 13.42 11.69 -6.15
CA ARG A 262 14.05 11.73 -7.48
C ARG A 262 13.09 12.37 -8.48
N PRO A 263 13.59 13.18 -9.43
CA PRO A 263 12.76 13.72 -10.51
C PRO A 263 11.99 12.58 -11.21
N TYR A 264 10.75 12.85 -11.56
CA TYR A 264 9.85 11.90 -12.24
C TYR A 264 9.55 10.59 -11.48
N ARG A 265 9.82 10.54 -10.16
CA ARG A 265 9.48 9.40 -9.29
C ARG A 265 8.64 9.83 -8.08
N PRO A 266 7.40 10.31 -8.29
CA PRO A 266 6.52 10.77 -7.20
C PRO A 266 6.18 9.66 -6.22
N GLN A 267 6.24 8.39 -6.64
CA GLN A 267 5.91 7.24 -5.79
C GLN A 267 6.75 7.15 -4.51
N THR A 268 7.91 7.82 -4.47
CA THR A 268 8.76 7.88 -3.28
C THR A 268 8.05 8.61 -2.13
N ASN A 269 7.12 9.53 -2.45
CA ASN A 269 6.31 10.27 -1.48
C ASN A 269 4.89 9.71 -1.29
N GLY A 270 4.62 8.51 -1.79
CA GLY A 270 3.28 7.89 -1.80
C GLY A 270 2.63 7.70 -0.43
N LYS A 271 3.41 7.76 0.68
CA LYS A 271 2.88 7.67 2.04
C LYS A 271 2.17 8.95 2.45
N ILE A 272 2.79 10.10 2.19
CA ILE A 272 2.20 11.40 2.49
C ILE A 272 1.05 11.72 1.52
N GLU A 273 1.16 11.33 0.23
CA GLU A 273 0.05 11.45 -0.73
C GLU A 273 -1.18 10.66 -0.27
N ARG A 274 -0.96 9.46 0.27
CA ARG A 274 -2.04 8.66 0.85
C ARG A 274 -2.62 9.29 2.11
N PHE A 275 -1.78 9.89 2.94
CA PHE A 275 -2.20 10.64 4.11
C PHE A 275 -3.07 11.83 3.69
N HIS A 276 -2.65 12.63 2.71
CA HIS A 276 -3.42 13.75 2.17
C HIS A 276 -4.79 13.33 1.67
N ARG A 277 -4.89 12.19 0.98
CA ARG A 277 -6.18 11.66 0.55
C ARG A 277 -7.07 11.27 1.72
N THR A 278 -6.51 10.59 2.72
CA THR A 278 -7.23 10.23 3.94
C THR A 278 -7.69 11.46 4.73
N LEU A 279 -6.84 12.49 4.79
CA LEU A 279 -7.13 13.76 5.43
C LEU A 279 -8.22 14.55 4.67
N ALA A 280 -8.14 14.58 3.34
CA ALA A 280 -9.16 15.22 2.52
C ALA A 280 -10.54 14.59 2.76
N ASP A 281 -10.63 13.26 2.75
CA ASP A 281 -11.88 12.54 2.94
C ASP A 281 -12.38 12.59 4.39
N GLY A 282 -11.48 12.52 5.36
CA GLY A 282 -11.83 12.39 6.79
C GLY A 282 -11.92 13.73 7.55
N TRP A 283 -11.38 14.81 6.98
CA TRP A 283 -11.41 16.15 7.59
C TRP A 283 -11.88 17.22 6.62
N ALA A 284 -11.12 17.52 5.56
CA ALA A 284 -11.38 18.71 4.75
C ALA A 284 -12.75 18.69 4.06
N TYR A 285 -13.26 17.51 3.74
CA TYR A 285 -14.55 17.27 3.07
C TYR A 285 -15.45 16.30 3.82
N ALA A 286 -15.14 16.00 5.09
CA ALA A 286 -15.91 15.04 5.89
C ALA A 286 -17.34 15.52 6.20
N GLN A 287 -17.52 16.84 6.30
CA GLN A 287 -18.78 17.46 6.59
C GLN A 287 -18.93 18.80 5.85
N LEU A 288 -20.11 19.37 5.91
CA LEU A 288 -20.44 20.67 5.32
C LEU A 288 -20.10 21.79 6.30
N TYR A 289 -18.85 22.24 6.29
CA TYR A 289 -18.39 23.33 7.12
C TYR A 289 -18.98 24.67 6.68
N GLU A 290 -19.39 25.47 7.65
CA GLU A 290 -19.96 26.81 7.41
C GLU A 290 -18.88 27.89 7.22
N SER A 291 -17.63 27.60 7.58
CA SER A 291 -16.49 28.52 7.40
C SER A 291 -15.15 27.81 7.36
N THR A 292 -14.12 28.50 6.89
CA THR A 292 -12.73 28.06 7.00
C THR A 292 -12.30 27.89 8.46
N THR A 293 -12.74 28.77 9.35
CA THR A 293 -12.41 28.71 10.78
C THR A 293 -12.95 27.43 11.40
N GLU A 294 -14.21 27.09 11.16
CA GLU A 294 -14.81 25.85 11.67
C GLU A 294 -14.04 24.61 11.19
N ARG A 295 -13.76 24.53 9.88
CA ARG A 295 -12.95 23.42 9.33
C ARG A 295 -11.59 23.32 10.02
N ASN A 296 -10.89 24.44 10.16
CA ASN A 296 -9.54 24.45 10.73
C ASN A 296 -9.54 24.09 12.22
N THR A 297 -10.56 24.50 12.97
CA THR A 297 -10.75 24.15 14.39
C THR A 297 -10.99 22.63 14.57
N ALA A 298 -11.56 21.95 13.59
CA ALA A 298 -11.76 20.50 13.63
C ALA A 298 -10.47 19.68 13.36
N LEU A 299 -9.39 20.30 12.84
CA LEU A 299 -8.17 19.59 12.46
C LEU A 299 -7.48 18.88 13.64
N PRO A 300 -7.25 19.50 14.81
CA PRO A 300 -6.59 18.83 15.93
C PRO A 300 -7.34 17.58 16.40
N GLY A 301 -8.65 17.65 16.51
CA GLY A 301 -9.50 16.51 16.90
C GLY A 301 -9.41 15.37 15.89
N TRP A 302 -9.41 15.69 14.60
CA TRP A 302 -9.25 14.69 13.55
C TRP A 302 -7.86 14.07 13.55
N LEU A 303 -6.78 14.85 13.77
CA LEU A 303 -5.41 14.33 13.89
C LEU A 303 -5.26 13.41 15.09
N HIS A 304 -5.88 13.77 16.22
CA HIS A 304 -5.93 12.88 17.38
C HIS A 304 -6.60 11.56 17.04
N PHE A 305 -7.79 11.60 16.42
CA PHE A 305 -8.48 10.39 15.96
C PHE A 305 -7.61 9.58 14.98
N TYR A 306 -6.98 10.23 14.00
CA TYR A 306 -6.11 9.57 13.02
C TYR A 306 -4.96 8.83 13.68
N ASN A 307 -4.28 9.47 14.63
CA ASN A 307 -3.09 8.94 15.28
C ASN A 307 -3.40 7.84 16.30
N HIS A 308 -4.50 7.97 17.06
CA HIS A 308 -4.79 7.13 18.22
C HIS A 308 -5.91 6.11 18.03
N HIS A 309 -6.81 6.32 17.07
CA HIS A 309 -8.03 5.50 16.96
C HIS A 309 -8.27 4.91 15.57
N ARG A 310 -7.75 5.56 14.53
CA ARG A 310 -8.03 5.11 13.17
C ARG A 310 -7.28 3.82 12.83
N ALA A 311 -8.02 2.78 12.46
CA ALA A 311 -7.45 1.52 11.97
C ALA A 311 -6.72 1.70 10.63
N HIS A 312 -5.48 1.24 10.53
CA HIS A 312 -4.65 1.31 9.33
C HIS A 312 -4.40 -0.07 8.74
N SER A 313 -4.81 -0.30 7.50
CA SER A 313 -4.59 -1.58 6.81
C SER A 313 -3.12 -1.96 6.66
N ALA A 314 -2.23 -0.96 6.53
CA ALA A 314 -0.78 -1.20 6.46
C ALA A 314 -0.15 -1.55 7.83
N LEU A 315 -0.87 -1.31 8.93
CA LEU A 315 -0.44 -1.57 10.30
C LEU A 315 -1.24 -2.74 10.93
N GLY A 316 -1.74 -3.66 10.11
CA GLY A 316 -2.54 -4.78 10.61
C GLY A 316 -3.86 -4.38 11.27
N GLY A 317 -4.43 -3.23 10.89
CA GLY A 317 -5.66 -2.71 11.49
C GLY A 317 -5.45 -1.90 12.78
N GLN A 318 -4.21 -1.70 13.22
CA GLN A 318 -3.91 -0.91 14.41
C GLN A 318 -3.74 0.57 14.09
N PRO A 319 -3.98 1.48 15.04
CA PRO A 319 -3.70 2.92 14.87
C PRO A 319 -2.20 3.22 14.89
N PRO A 320 -1.75 4.35 14.30
CA PRO A 320 -0.35 4.73 14.20
C PRO A 320 0.43 4.73 15.51
N VAL A 321 -0.17 5.21 16.58
CA VAL A 321 0.47 5.30 17.91
C VAL A 321 0.97 3.96 18.44
N THR A 322 0.34 2.85 18.05
CA THR A 322 0.74 1.51 18.53
C THR A 322 2.13 1.08 18.07
N ARG A 323 2.69 1.75 17.05
CA ARG A 323 4.05 1.51 16.57
C ARG A 323 5.12 2.35 17.27
N LEU A 324 4.74 3.16 18.24
CA LEU A 324 5.69 3.95 19.03
C LEU A 324 6.22 3.20 20.26
N THR A 325 5.66 2.05 20.60
CA THR A 325 6.02 1.25 21.79
C THR A 325 7.36 0.51 21.70
N ASN A 326 7.97 0.44 20.51
CA ASN A 326 9.27 -0.20 20.28
C ASN A 326 10.39 0.82 20.01
N LEU A 327 10.43 1.89 20.78
CA LEU A 327 11.50 2.89 20.67
C LEU A 327 12.77 2.35 21.32
N PRO A 328 13.97 2.51 20.72
CA PRO A 328 15.23 2.20 21.37
C PRO A 328 15.35 3.00 22.65
N GLY A 329 15.41 2.36 23.80
CA GLY A 329 15.53 2.99 25.12
C GLY A 329 14.35 2.82 26.07
N HIS A 330 13.23 2.23 25.65
CA HIS A 330 12.08 1.92 26.50
C HIS A 330 11.93 0.40 26.72
N HIS A 331 13.00 -0.27 27.11
CA HIS A 331 12.94 -1.59 27.73
C HIS A 331 13.16 -1.40 29.24
N ASN A 332 12.07 -1.22 29.97
CA ASN A 332 11.98 -1.53 31.39
C ASN A 332 11.09 -2.74 31.55
#